data_fb6ace4a6123da9a37dfd890f524f961
#
_entry.id   fb6ace4a6123da9a37dfd890f524f961
#
_cell.length_a   1.000
_cell.length_b   1.000
_cell.length_c   1.000
_cell.angle_alpha   90.00
_cell.angle_beta   90.00
_cell.angle_gamma   90.00
#
_symmetry.space_group_name_H-M   'P 1'
#
loop_
_entity.id
_entity.type
_entity.pdbx_description
1 polymer ?
#
loop_
_entity_poly.entity_id
_entity_poly.type
_entity_poly.pdbx_seq_one_letter_code
_entity_poly.pdbx_strand_id
1 'polypeptide(L)'
;MIVGNPLPYGVTFYGDNGKLFVNRNRFVFTSAEKGAQPVQKDFPGDITADHVRNFLDCCISRKRPNADVALAAISIQPPLLAVKSYLEKRRIRFDAEHGL
;
A
#
# COMPACT_ATOMS: atom_id res chain seq x y z
N MET A 1 17.78 25.04 -2.70
CA MET A 1 16.39 24.68 -2.33
C MET A 1 15.69 24.22 -3.60
N ILE A 2 15.53 22.91 -3.76
CA ILE A 2 14.79 22.37 -4.91
C ILE A 2 13.32 22.54 -4.58
N VAL A 3 12.68 23.55 -5.14
CA VAL A 3 11.23 23.66 -5.15
C VAL A 3 10.72 22.72 -6.23
N GLY A 4 10.89 21.41 -5.99
CA GLY A 4 10.20 20.41 -6.77
C GLY A 4 8.76 20.37 -6.33
N ASN A 5 7.83 20.43 -7.28
CA ASN A 5 6.45 20.05 -7.01
C ASN A 5 6.47 18.69 -6.32
N PRO A 6 5.99 18.54 -5.08
CA PRO A 6 6.08 17.27 -4.40
C PRO A 6 5.36 16.25 -5.27
N LEU A 7 6.07 15.19 -5.65
CA LEU A 7 5.43 14.06 -6.31
C LEU A 7 4.25 13.62 -5.45
N PRO A 8 3.08 13.39 -6.03
CA PRO A 8 1.94 12.95 -5.26
C PRO A 8 2.33 11.67 -4.52
N TYR A 9 2.12 11.67 -3.20
CA TYR A 9 2.37 10.47 -2.41
C TYR A 9 1.52 9.31 -2.91
N GLY A 10 2.07 8.13 -2.92
CA GLY A 10 1.38 6.94 -3.38
C GLY A 10 2.33 5.84 -3.80
N VAL A 11 1.77 4.76 -4.31
CA VAL A 11 2.49 3.62 -4.84
C VAL A 11 2.12 3.42 -6.30
N THR A 12 3.10 3.21 -7.14
CA THR A 12 2.88 2.82 -8.54
C THR A 12 3.33 1.39 -8.75
N PHE A 13 2.42 0.56 -9.21
CA PHE A 13 2.70 -0.80 -9.65
C PHE A 13 2.87 -0.80 -11.16
N TYR A 14 3.95 -1.41 -11.63
CA TYR A 14 4.23 -1.57 -13.06
C TYR A 14 4.02 -3.03 -13.45
N GLY A 15 3.20 -3.27 -14.45
CA GLY A 15 2.91 -4.58 -15.00
C GLY A 15 2.95 -4.59 -16.53
N ASP A 16 2.84 -5.76 -17.13
CA ASP A 16 2.94 -5.95 -18.58
C ASP A 16 1.82 -5.22 -19.34
N ASN A 17 0.64 -5.15 -18.75
CA ASN A 17 -0.54 -4.54 -19.36
C ASN A 17 -0.74 -3.06 -19.03
N GLY A 18 0.15 -2.47 -18.23
CA GLY A 18 0.04 -1.05 -17.85
C GLY A 18 0.59 -0.77 -16.45
N LYS A 19 0.25 0.40 -15.95
CA LYS A 19 0.65 0.85 -14.62
C LYS A 19 -0.57 1.25 -13.78
N LEU A 20 -0.53 0.93 -12.50
CA LEU A 20 -1.55 1.29 -11.53
C LEU A 20 -0.94 2.19 -10.46
N PHE A 21 -1.40 3.43 -10.39
CA PHE A 21 -1.09 4.34 -9.29
C PHE A 21 -2.20 4.28 -8.25
N VAL A 22 -1.82 4.20 -6.97
CA VAL A 22 -2.77 4.15 -5.84
C VAL A 22 -2.28 5.06 -4.72
N ASN A 23 -3.19 5.84 -4.17
CA ASN A 23 -3.00 6.54 -2.89
C ASN A 23 -4.28 6.48 -2.05
N ARG A 24 -4.34 7.25 -0.96
CA ARG A 24 -5.52 7.26 -0.07
C ARG A 24 -6.79 7.82 -0.71
N ASN A 25 -6.66 8.62 -1.76
CA ASN A 25 -7.76 9.39 -2.35
C ASN A 25 -8.21 8.88 -3.70
N ARG A 26 -7.34 8.14 -4.41
CA ARG A 26 -7.65 7.66 -5.76
C ARG A 26 -6.79 6.47 -6.19
N PHE A 27 -7.28 5.80 -7.22
CA PHE A 27 -6.40 5.01 -8.08
C PHE A 27 -6.50 5.50 -9.53
N VAL A 28 -5.42 5.29 -10.28
CA VAL A 28 -5.36 5.54 -11.72
C VAL A 28 -4.69 4.35 -12.40
N PHE A 29 -5.41 3.69 -13.26
CA PHE A 29 -4.84 2.66 -14.14
C PHE A 29 -4.60 3.25 -15.53
N THR A 30 -3.39 3.14 -16.03
CA THR A 30 -3.00 3.54 -17.38
C THR A 30 -2.60 2.29 -18.15
N SER A 31 -3.39 1.95 -19.17
CA SER A 31 -3.08 0.80 -20.05
C SER A 31 -1.80 1.02 -20.85
N ALA A 32 -1.10 -0.07 -21.15
CA ALA A 32 0.01 -0.08 -22.10
C ALA A 32 -0.48 0.04 -23.56
N GLU A 33 -1.77 -0.19 -23.83
CA GLU A 33 -2.35 -0.04 -25.15
C GLU A 33 -2.38 1.41 -25.60
N LYS A 34 -1.91 1.67 -26.84
CA LYS A 34 -1.94 3.00 -27.43
C LYS A 34 -3.39 3.49 -27.63
N GLY A 35 -3.67 4.68 -27.11
CA GLY A 35 -5.00 5.30 -27.24
C GLY A 35 -6.03 4.87 -26.20
N ALA A 36 -5.72 3.91 -25.34
CA ALA A 36 -6.60 3.56 -24.24
C ALA A 36 -6.70 4.71 -23.23
N GLN A 37 -7.91 5.05 -22.84
CA GLN A 37 -8.13 6.09 -21.84
C GLN A 37 -7.80 5.55 -20.44
N PRO A 38 -7.17 6.37 -19.58
CA PRO A 38 -6.92 5.97 -18.20
C PRO A 38 -8.24 5.71 -17.45
N VAL A 39 -8.25 4.67 -16.63
CA VAL A 39 -9.34 4.39 -15.70
C VAL A 39 -8.98 4.99 -14.36
N GLN A 40 -9.77 5.93 -13.89
CA GLN A 40 -9.57 6.61 -12.61
C GLN A 40 -10.79 6.47 -11.74
N LYS A 41 -10.58 6.30 -10.43
CA LYS A 41 -11.63 6.41 -9.43
C LYS A 41 -11.12 7.18 -8.23
N ASP A 42 -11.87 8.20 -7.85
CA ASP A 42 -11.64 8.97 -6.63
C ASP A 42 -12.49 8.41 -5.48
N PHE A 43 -11.94 8.47 -4.28
CA PHE A 43 -12.61 8.07 -3.06
C PHE A 43 -12.81 9.32 -2.19
N PRO A 44 -13.93 10.02 -2.37
CA PRO A 44 -14.28 11.14 -1.50
C PRO A 44 -14.68 10.60 -0.13
N GLY A 45 -14.13 11.17 0.91
CA GLY A 45 -14.50 10.83 2.28
C GLY A 45 -13.31 10.59 3.19
N ASP A 46 -13.62 10.40 4.47
CA ASP A 46 -12.62 10.11 5.48
C ASP A 46 -12.50 8.60 5.70
N ILE A 47 -11.59 7.99 4.95
CA ILE A 47 -11.26 6.56 5.10
C ILE A 47 -10.74 6.21 6.50
N THR A 48 -10.29 7.20 7.27
CA THR A 48 -9.86 7.01 8.65
C THR A 48 -11.06 6.77 9.57
N ALA A 49 -12.14 7.51 9.38
CA ALA A 49 -13.38 7.30 10.12
C ALA A 49 -13.95 5.91 9.89
N ASP A 50 -13.99 5.47 8.63
CA ASP A 50 -14.45 4.11 8.27
C ASP A 50 -13.57 3.02 8.88
N HIS A 51 -12.27 3.22 8.87
CA HIS A 51 -11.31 2.29 9.46
C HIS A 51 -11.50 2.17 10.98
N VAL A 52 -11.62 3.29 11.69
CA VAL A 52 -11.86 3.30 13.13
C VAL A 52 -13.20 2.65 13.48
N ARG A 53 -14.25 2.96 12.72
CA ARG A 53 -15.57 2.33 12.91
C ARG A 53 -15.51 0.83 12.73
N ASN A 54 -14.87 0.34 11.68
CA ASN A 54 -14.68 -1.10 11.47
C ASN A 54 -13.99 -1.77 12.66
N PHE A 55 -12.95 -1.14 13.22
CA PHE A 55 -12.27 -1.66 14.41
C PHE A 55 -13.21 -1.73 15.61
N LEU A 56 -13.96 -0.66 15.91
CA LEU A 56 -14.87 -0.63 17.05
C LEU A 56 -16.01 -1.64 16.91
N ASP A 57 -16.59 -1.76 15.73
CA ASP A 57 -17.64 -2.75 15.43
C ASP A 57 -17.11 -4.18 15.61
N CYS A 58 -15.86 -4.45 15.24
CA CYS A 58 -15.22 -5.73 15.42
C CYS A 58 -14.88 -6.02 16.90
N CYS A 59 -14.59 -4.99 17.70
CA CYS A 59 -14.43 -5.15 19.16
C CYS A 59 -15.72 -5.67 19.82
N ILE A 60 -16.88 -5.20 19.34
CA ILE A 60 -18.18 -5.61 19.85
C ILE A 60 -18.59 -6.98 19.27
N SER A 61 -18.54 -7.12 17.96
CA SER A 61 -19.01 -8.31 17.24
C SER A 61 -18.07 -9.52 17.32
N ARG A 62 -16.82 -9.28 17.69
CA ARG A 62 -15.73 -10.27 17.69
C ARG A 62 -15.43 -10.85 16.29
N LYS A 63 -15.86 -10.17 15.24
CA LYS A 63 -15.48 -10.49 13.86
C LYS A 63 -14.08 -10.01 13.56
N ARG A 64 -13.48 -10.61 12.54
CA ARG A 64 -12.16 -10.20 12.05
C ARG A 64 -12.24 -8.81 11.41
N PRO A 65 -11.44 -7.83 11.84
CA PRO A 65 -11.41 -6.50 11.22
C PRO A 65 -10.77 -6.55 9.82
N ASN A 66 -11.08 -5.56 9.00
CA ASN A 66 -10.49 -5.44 7.66
C ASN A 66 -8.96 -5.33 7.70
N ALA A 67 -8.44 -4.62 8.70
CA ALA A 67 -7.00 -4.51 8.95
C ALA A 67 -6.61 -5.33 10.17
N ASP A 68 -6.62 -6.65 10.03
CA ASP A 68 -6.23 -7.52 11.12
C ASP A 68 -4.71 -7.62 11.31
N VAL A 69 -4.32 -8.15 12.47
CA VAL A 69 -2.91 -8.27 12.86
C VAL A 69 -2.09 -9.15 11.91
N ALA A 70 -2.66 -10.18 11.32
CA ALA A 70 -1.94 -11.05 10.39
C ALA A 70 -1.61 -10.29 9.09
N LEU A 71 -2.57 -9.51 8.58
CA LEU A 71 -2.33 -8.63 7.44
C LEU A 71 -1.29 -7.55 7.76
N ALA A 72 -1.38 -6.95 8.95
CA ALA A 72 -0.40 -5.97 9.41
C ALA A 72 1.02 -6.59 9.52
N ALA A 73 1.14 -7.79 10.05
CA ALA A 73 2.41 -8.51 10.18
C ALA A 73 3.07 -8.76 8.82
N ILE A 74 2.30 -9.16 7.81
CA ILE A 74 2.81 -9.35 6.44
C ILE A 74 3.22 -7.99 5.82
N SER A 75 2.39 -6.97 5.99
CA SER A 75 2.59 -5.66 5.37
C SER A 75 3.80 -4.91 5.91
N ILE A 76 4.19 -5.13 7.18
CA ILE A 76 5.34 -4.47 7.78
C ILE A 76 6.68 -5.14 7.44
N GLN A 77 6.69 -6.36 6.95
CA GLN A 77 7.92 -7.10 6.66
C GLN A 77 8.85 -6.39 5.65
N PRO A 78 8.38 -5.92 4.48
CA PRO A 78 9.25 -5.25 3.53
C PRO A 78 9.99 -4.02 4.10
N PRO A 79 9.34 -3.07 4.78
CA PRO A 79 10.05 -1.96 5.38
C PRO A 79 11.01 -2.38 6.50
N LEU A 80 10.68 -3.39 7.30
CA LEU A 80 11.61 -3.93 8.32
C LEU A 80 12.85 -4.56 7.68
N LEU A 81 12.68 -5.30 6.59
CA LEU A 81 13.81 -5.86 5.82
C LEU A 81 14.68 -4.76 5.21
N ALA A 82 14.06 -3.68 4.72
CA ALA A 82 14.80 -2.54 4.19
C ALA A 82 15.64 -1.86 5.28
N VAL A 83 15.08 -1.63 6.47
CA VAL A 83 15.82 -1.08 7.62
C VAL A 83 16.96 -2.01 8.03
N LYS A 84 16.70 -3.31 8.13
CA LYS A 84 17.74 -4.30 8.45
C LYS A 84 18.87 -4.30 7.42
N SER A 85 18.55 -4.28 6.14
CA SER A 85 19.52 -4.20 5.05
C SER A 85 20.38 -2.94 5.15
N TYR A 86 19.77 -1.81 5.46
CA TYR A 86 20.47 -0.54 5.65
C TYR A 86 21.44 -0.57 6.83
N LEU A 87 20.99 -1.07 7.98
CA LEU A 87 21.82 -1.14 9.19
C LEU A 87 22.99 -2.13 9.05
N GLU A 88 22.72 -3.29 8.48
CA GLU A 88 23.74 -4.35 8.28
C GLU A 88 24.59 -4.14 7.03
N LYS A 89 24.25 -3.14 6.18
CA LYS A 89 24.96 -2.81 4.92
C LYS A 89 25.15 -4.02 4.00
N ARG A 90 24.15 -4.90 3.98
CA ARG A 90 24.16 -6.10 3.14
C ARG A 90 22.77 -6.42 2.59
N ARG A 91 22.75 -7.20 1.54
CA ARG A 91 21.51 -7.77 1.01
C ARG A 91 20.92 -8.75 2.01
N ILE A 92 19.63 -8.57 2.34
CA ILE A 92 18.86 -9.50 3.17
C ILE A 92 18.08 -10.44 2.25
N ARG A 93 18.16 -11.74 2.53
CA ARG A 93 17.26 -12.74 1.93
C ARG A 93 16.05 -12.91 2.84
N PHE A 94 14.88 -12.87 2.27
CA PHE A 94 13.64 -13.17 2.97
C PHE A 94 13.35 -14.66 2.85
N ASP A 95 13.10 -15.29 3.97
CA ASP A 95 12.63 -16.67 4.03
C ASP A 95 11.16 -16.66 4.45
N ALA A 96 10.29 -17.05 3.51
CA ALA A 96 8.84 -17.04 3.73
C ALA A 96 8.37 -18.10 4.75
N GLU A 97 9.16 -19.16 4.96
CA GLU A 97 8.81 -20.24 5.88
C GLU A 97 9.22 -19.92 7.32
N HIS A 98 10.36 -19.28 7.51
CA HIS A 98 10.96 -19.02 8.83
C HIS A 98 10.87 -17.53 9.25
N GLY A 99 10.37 -16.67 8.36
CA GLY A 99 10.27 -15.23 8.60
C GLY A 99 11.63 -14.52 8.52
N LEU A 100 11.82 -13.55 9.39
CA LEU A 100 13.04 -12.75 9.45
C LEU A 100 14.19 -13.47 10.13
#